data_dcb490de2491120e96a2cad91529b981
#
_entry.id   dcb490de2491120e96a2cad91529b981
#
_cell.length_a   1.000
_cell.length_b   1.000
_cell.length_c   1.000
_cell.angle_alpha   90.00
_cell.angle_beta   90.00
_cell.angle_gamma   90.00
#
_symmetry.space_group_name_H-M   'P 1'
#
loop_
_entity.id
_entity.type
_entity.pdbx_description
1 polymer ?
#
loop_
_entity_poly.entity_id
_entity_poly.type
_entity_poly.pdbx_seq_one_letter_code
_entity_poly.pdbx_strand_id
1 'polypeptide(L)'
;MTVLLTVYKRKTLGLQLKALQAQSTKPKHVVVYHDESHRRIPKRRLIRRGIDVTENSFNTKFLGRFAYLINAPTEWVAVLDDDIIPGRLCLENYLSQAQATDGILGGMGRVARTNPQKEGLIQPPDVGIRPQPVLVDFVGHMWLFRKERLFDMFAFPPVTYDTGEDMHLCFSSKLRSGISSYAAGQRSDDESCDVSMNKYAADEHAAYLNMPKSERESVERYFVQRGLTFISPREQQEFAETWTKRT
;
A
#
# COMPACT_ATOMS: atom_id res chain seq x y z
N MET A 1 -9.72 -11.45 4.65
CA MET A 1 -8.47 -10.95 4.02
C MET A 1 -7.25 -11.60 4.63
N THR A 2 -6.15 -11.63 3.90
CA THR A 2 -4.80 -11.94 4.39
C THR A 2 -4.04 -10.63 4.58
N VAL A 3 -3.39 -10.45 5.73
CA VAL A 3 -2.56 -9.28 6.02
C VAL A 3 -1.10 -9.70 6.09
N LEU A 4 -0.25 -9.07 5.29
CA LEU A 4 1.19 -9.25 5.32
C LEU A 4 1.84 -8.07 6.04
N LEU A 5 2.63 -8.37 7.07
CA LEU A 5 3.46 -7.43 7.80
C LEU A 5 4.89 -7.54 7.31
N THR A 6 5.45 -6.45 6.82
CA THR A 6 6.87 -6.39 6.47
C THR A 6 7.72 -6.24 7.74
N VAL A 7 8.78 -7.02 7.85
CA VAL A 7 9.79 -6.85 8.90
C VAL A 7 11.15 -6.68 8.25
N TYR A 8 11.70 -5.49 8.38
CA TYR A 8 13.01 -5.17 7.87
C TYR A 8 13.92 -4.65 8.98
N LYS A 9 13.99 -3.35 9.23
CA LYS A 9 14.90 -2.76 10.21
C LYS A 9 14.22 -2.26 11.49
N ARG A 10 12.93 -1.93 11.45
CA ARG A 10 12.19 -1.34 12.57
C ARG A 10 11.73 -2.36 13.62
N LYS A 11 11.52 -1.91 14.86
CA LYS A 11 11.11 -2.74 16.01
C LYS A 11 9.59 -2.73 16.25
N THR A 12 8.80 -2.58 15.23
CA THR A 12 7.35 -2.30 15.29
C THR A 12 6.47 -3.54 15.23
N LEU A 13 7.01 -4.70 14.87
CA LEU A 13 6.23 -5.95 14.70
C LEU A 13 5.29 -6.25 15.88
N GLY A 14 5.77 -6.05 17.12
CA GLY A 14 4.95 -6.29 18.31
C GLY A 14 3.75 -5.36 18.41
N LEU A 15 3.91 -4.11 18.03
CA LEU A 15 2.83 -3.11 17.96
C LEU A 15 1.85 -3.44 16.84
N GLN A 16 2.35 -3.79 15.66
CA GLN A 16 1.52 -4.20 14.52
C GLN A 16 0.65 -5.42 14.85
N LEU A 17 1.23 -6.45 15.45
CA LEU A 17 0.50 -7.64 15.85
C LEU A 17 -0.57 -7.34 16.90
N LYS A 18 -0.27 -6.46 17.88
CA LYS A 18 -1.26 -6.00 18.87
C LYS A 18 -2.38 -5.22 18.20
N ALA A 19 -2.06 -4.34 17.26
CA ALA A 19 -3.03 -3.55 16.50
C ALA A 19 -3.92 -4.45 15.64
N LEU A 20 -3.38 -5.49 14.97
CA LEU A 20 -4.17 -6.46 14.21
C LEU A 20 -5.09 -7.29 15.12
N GLN A 21 -4.67 -7.63 16.33
CA GLN A 21 -5.53 -8.30 17.32
C GLN A 21 -6.68 -7.40 17.79
N ALA A 22 -6.50 -6.10 17.78
CA ALA A 22 -7.51 -5.11 18.18
C ALA A 22 -8.48 -4.70 17.06
N GLN A 23 -8.23 -5.09 15.80
CA GLN A 23 -9.09 -4.72 14.68
C GLN A 23 -10.55 -5.16 14.89
N SER A 24 -11.53 -4.35 14.48
CA SER A 24 -12.95 -4.72 14.42
C SER A 24 -13.18 -5.84 13.39
N THR A 25 -12.59 -5.70 12.21
CA THR A 25 -12.55 -6.75 11.18
C THR A 25 -11.21 -7.50 11.26
N LYS A 26 -11.26 -8.71 11.81
CA LYS A 26 -10.05 -9.55 11.97
C LYS A 26 -9.56 -10.07 10.62
N PRO A 27 -8.24 -10.03 10.34
CA PRO A 27 -7.69 -10.79 9.23
C PRO A 27 -7.88 -12.30 9.45
N LYS A 28 -8.18 -13.03 8.38
CA LYS A 28 -8.26 -14.51 8.43
C LYS A 28 -6.87 -15.15 8.53
N HIS A 29 -5.89 -14.52 7.88
CA HIS A 29 -4.49 -14.95 7.87
C HIS A 29 -3.60 -13.74 8.10
N VAL A 30 -2.53 -13.95 8.86
CA VAL A 30 -1.47 -12.97 9.08
C VAL A 30 -0.15 -13.60 8.68
N VAL A 31 0.57 -12.92 7.82
CA VAL A 31 1.91 -13.30 7.36
C VAL A 31 2.92 -12.30 7.89
N VAL A 32 3.99 -12.76 8.47
CA VAL A 32 5.17 -11.97 8.78
C VAL A 32 6.21 -12.25 7.71
N TYR A 33 6.43 -11.26 6.84
CA TYR A 33 7.44 -11.29 5.80
C TYR A 33 8.74 -10.69 6.33
N HIS A 34 9.67 -11.56 6.71
CA HIS A 34 10.94 -11.18 7.30
C HIS A 34 12.03 -11.19 6.25
N ASP A 35 12.43 -10.00 5.84
CA ASP A 35 13.41 -9.83 4.77
C ASP A 35 14.82 -9.60 5.34
N GLU A 36 15.80 -10.32 4.78
CA GLU A 36 17.23 -10.23 5.09
C GLU A 36 17.62 -10.36 6.58
N SER A 37 16.73 -10.88 7.40
CA SER A 37 16.99 -11.24 8.82
C SER A 37 17.69 -10.17 9.68
N HIS A 38 17.52 -8.88 9.37
CA HIS A 38 18.09 -7.76 10.16
C HIS A 38 17.65 -7.75 11.62
N ARG A 39 16.55 -8.43 11.93
CA ARG A 39 15.96 -8.50 13.27
C ARG A 39 15.73 -9.94 13.69
N ARG A 40 15.97 -10.22 14.95
CA ARG A 40 15.50 -11.48 15.55
C ARG A 40 14.01 -11.37 15.82
N ILE A 41 13.23 -12.29 15.26
CA ILE A 41 11.80 -12.42 15.54
C ILE A 41 11.51 -13.73 16.27
N PRO A 42 10.49 -13.78 17.15
CA PRO A 42 10.13 -14.99 17.89
C PRO A 42 9.35 -16.00 17.01
N LYS A 43 9.93 -16.45 15.91
CA LYS A 43 9.29 -17.26 14.85
C LYS A 43 8.47 -18.43 15.41
N ARG A 44 9.06 -19.27 16.29
CA ARG A 44 8.33 -20.42 16.88
C ARG A 44 7.09 -19.98 17.65
N ARG A 45 7.13 -18.82 18.33
CA ARG A 45 5.99 -18.28 19.08
C ARG A 45 4.91 -17.76 18.13
N LEU A 46 5.29 -17.12 17.03
CA LEU A 46 4.36 -16.62 16.00
C LEU A 46 3.63 -17.78 15.34
N ILE A 47 4.34 -18.81 14.90
CA ILE A 47 3.76 -20.01 14.26
C ILE A 47 2.77 -20.72 15.20
N ARG A 48 3.10 -20.88 16.51
CA ARG A 48 2.16 -21.44 17.49
C ARG A 48 0.88 -20.62 17.67
N ARG A 49 0.89 -19.36 17.27
CA ARG A 49 -0.28 -18.46 17.29
C ARG A 49 -1.03 -18.43 15.96
N GLY A 50 -0.69 -19.30 15.01
CA GLY A 50 -1.30 -19.36 13.69
C GLY A 50 -0.88 -18.22 12.76
N ILE A 51 0.29 -17.61 13.01
CA ILE A 51 0.85 -16.57 12.15
C ILE A 51 1.90 -17.24 11.25
N ASP A 52 1.72 -17.09 9.95
CA ASP A 52 2.69 -17.56 8.97
C ASP A 52 3.95 -16.68 9.02
N VAL A 53 5.12 -17.29 8.96
CA VAL A 53 6.40 -16.58 8.97
C VAL A 53 7.25 -17.06 7.83
N THR A 54 7.59 -16.16 6.92
CA THR A 54 8.60 -16.40 5.89
C THR A 54 9.86 -15.61 6.22
N GLU A 55 11.01 -16.25 6.03
CA GLU A 55 12.32 -15.64 6.25
C GLU A 55 13.14 -15.78 4.98
N ASN A 56 13.64 -14.67 4.48
CA ASN A 56 14.51 -14.64 3.31
C ASN A 56 15.97 -14.43 3.76
N SER A 57 16.87 -15.19 3.18
CA SER A 57 18.32 -15.09 3.44
C SER A 57 18.97 -13.90 2.74
N PHE A 58 18.27 -13.26 1.83
CA PHE A 58 18.71 -12.07 1.09
C PHE A 58 17.55 -11.06 1.00
N ASN A 59 17.89 -9.83 0.69
CA ASN A 59 16.92 -8.75 0.52
C ASN A 59 16.18 -8.92 -0.81
N THR A 60 14.89 -9.24 -0.72
CA THR A 60 13.99 -9.35 -1.89
C THR A 60 13.47 -7.99 -2.33
N LYS A 61 13.93 -6.93 -1.68
CA LYS A 61 13.49 -5.55 -1.93
C LYS A 61 11.96 -5.42 -1.77
N PHE A 62 11.38 -4.44 -2.43
CA PHE A 62 9.96 -4.14 -2.24
C PHE A 62 8.99 -5.08 -2.95
N LEU A 63 9.42 -5.75 -4.02
CA LEU A 63 8.56 -6.63 -4.82
C LEU A 63 8.31 -7.99 -4.19
N GLY A 64 9.26 -8.52 -3.42
CA GLY A 64 9.18 -9.88 -2.86
C GLY A 64 7.94 -10.11 -2.01
N ARG A 65 7.54 -9.12 -1.20
CA ARG A 65 6.33 -9.20 -0.35
C ARG A 65 5.04 -9.30 -1.16
N PHE A 66 4.96 -8.64 -2.31
CA PHE A 66 3.82 -8.77 -3.22
C PHE A 66 3.81 -10.13 -3.92
N ALA A 67 4.95 -10.59 -4.41
CA ALA A 67 5.08 -11.90 -5.02
C ALA A 67 4.66 -13.04 -4.08
N TYR A 68 5.00 -12.94 -2.80
CA TYR A 68 4.56 -13.92 -1.79
C TYR A 68 3.04 -14.03 -1.69
N LEU A 69 2.32 -12.92 -1.80
CA LEU A 69 0.86 -12.86 -1.67
C LEU A 69 0.09 -13.45 -2.86
N ILE A 70 0.72 -13.79 -3.97
CA ILE A 70 0.06 -14.48 -5.10
C ILE A 70 -0.64 -15.76 -4.62
N ASN A 71 -0.06 -16.46 -3.64
CA ASN A 71 -0.60 -17.68 -3.07
C ASN A 71 -1.48 -17.43 -1.82
N ALA A 72 -1.83 -16.20 -1.49
CA ALA A 72 -2.68 -15.91 -0.34
C ALA A 72 -4.04 -16.63 -0.47
N PRO A 73 -4.56 -17.26 0.62
CA PRO A 73 -5.78 -18.08 0.54
C PRO A 73 -7.07 -17.25 0.55
N THR A 74 -6.98 -15.92 0.55
CA THR A 74 -8.13 -15.03 0.58
C THR A 74 -8.19 -14.14 -0.66
N GLU A 75 -9.39 -13.72 -1.00
CA GLU A 75 -9.66 -12.81 -2.12
C GLU A 75 -9.01 -11.44 -1.92
N TRP A 76 -9.13 -10.90 -0.71
CA TRP A 76 -8.55 -9.60 -0.34
C TRP A 76 -7.24 -9.78 0.37
N VAL A 77 -6.27 -8.96 0.02
CA VAL A 77 -4.94 -8.91 0.64
C VAL A 77 -4.62 -7.49 1.07
N ALA A 78 -3.88 -7.38 2.19
CA ALA A 78 -3.31 -6.12 2.62
C ALA A 78 -1.81 -6.28 2.88
N VAL A 79 -1.04 -5.27 2.50
CA VAL A 79 0.40 -5.16 2.80
C VAL A 79 0.58 -3.95 3.71
N LEU A 80 1.25 -4.14 4.83
CA LEU A 80 1.59 -3.07 5.76
C LEU A 80 3.11 -2.92 5.82
N ASP A 81 3.57 -1.69 5.63
CA ASP A 81 4.97 -1.35 5.86
C ASP A 81 5.32 -1.48 7.35
N ASP A 82 6.62 -1.61 7.65
CA ASP A 82 7.10 -1.83 9.02
C ASP A 82 6.93 -0.61 9.95
N ASP A 83 6.48 0.52 9.43
CA ASP A 83 6.12 1.75 10.17
C ASP A 83 4.62 1.97 10.31
N ILE A 84 3.77 1.10 9.79
CA ILE A 84 2.32 1.25 9.84
C ILE A 84 1.72 0.51 11.03
N ILE A 85 1.04 1.24 11.91
CA ILE A 85 0.28 0.71 13.05
C ILE A 85 -1.19 1.06 12.84
N PRO A 86 -2.03 0.12 12.39
CA PRO A 86 -3.41 0.42 12.05
C PRO A 86 -4.26 0.69 13.31
N GLY A 87 -5.10 1.72 13.25
CA GLY A 87 -6.15 1.96 14.24
C GLY A 87 -7.19 0.82 14.24
N ARG A 88 -8.02 0.75 15.27
CA ARG A 88 -8.94 -0.38 15.51
C ARG A 88 -9.94 -0.64 14.38
N LEU A 89 -10.39 0.38 13.68
CA LEU A 89 -11.34 0.30 12.55
C LEU A 89 -10.65 0.36 11.18
N CYS A 90 -9.33 0.40 11.12
CA CYS A 90 -8.58 0.65 9.89
C CYS A 90 -8.88 -0.40 8.81
N LEU A 91 -8.78 -1.70 9.13
CA LEU A 91 -9.03 -2.76 8.15
C LEU A 91 -10.48 -2.79 7.67
N GLU A 92 -11.45 -2.50 8.55
CA GLU A 92 -12.86 -2.40 8.19
C GLU A 92 -13.10 -1.22 7.25
N ASN A 93 -12.55 -0.05 7.60
CA ASN A 93 -12.64 1.17 6.80
C ASN A 93 -12.06 0.98 5.39
N TYR A 94 -10.86 0.40 5.30
CA TYR A 94 -10.22 0.15 4.00
C TYR A 94 -10.97 -0.89 3.18
N LEU A 95 -11.42 -1.98 3.80
CA LEU A 95 -12.12 -3.04 3.10
C LEU A 95 -13.46 -2.54 2.54
N SER A 96 -14.22 -1.77 3.32
CA SER A 96 -15.50 -1.21 2.86
C SER A 96 -15.32 -0.28 1.66
N GLN A 97 -14.31 0.58 1.69
CA GLN A 97 -14.00 1.49 0.59
C GLN A 97 -13.47 0.73 -0.65
N ALA A 98 -12.62 -0.29 -0.44
CA ALA A 98 -12.12 -1.13 -1.53
C ALA A 98 -13.25 -1.89 -2.22
N GLN A 99 -14.21 -2.42 -1.46
CA GLN A 99 -15.40 -3.08 -2.00
C GLN A 99 -16.30 -2.11 -2.77
N ALA A 100 -16.46 -0.88 -2.29
CA ALA A 100 -17.29 0.13 -2.94
C ALA A 100 -16.66 0.70 -4.23
N THR A 101 -15.33 0.72 -4.34
CA THR A 101 -14.59 1.25 -5.51
C THR A 101 -14.12 0.17 -6.46
N ASP A 102 -14.03 -1.08 -6.01
CA ASP A 102 -13.31 -2.20 -6.65
C ASP A 102 -11.84 -1.84 -6.99
N GLY A 103 -11.25 -0.94 -6.21
CA GLY A 103 -9.94 -0.35 -6.45
C GLY A 103 -8.84 -0.82 -5.53
N ILE A 104 -7.66 -0.23 -5.72
CA ILE A 104 -6.51 -0.38 -4.84
C ILE A 104 -6.54 0.77 -3.83
N LEU A 105 -6.70 0.46 -2.55
CA LEU A 105 -6.70 1.43 -1.46
C LEU A 105 -5.32 1.54 -0.83
N GLY A 106 -4.91 2.75 -0.47
CA GLY A 106 -3.69 2.97 0.29
C GLY A 106 -3.80 4.11 1.31
N GLY A 107 -2.88 4.15 2.25
CA GLY A 107 -2.85 5.18 3.31
C GLY A 107 -2.49 6.56 2.77
N MET A 108 -1.56 6.59 1.82
CA MET A 108 -1.14 7.79 1.09
C MET A 108 -1.39 7.61 -0.40
N GLY A 109 -1.82 8.66 -1.07
CA GLY A 109 -1.98 8.66 -2.52
C GLY A 109 -1.27 9.83 -3.17
N ARG A 110 -0.92 9.66 -4.44
CA ARG A 110 -0.29 10.71 -5.24
C ARG A 110 -0.89 10.78 -6.63
N VAL A 111 -1.00 12.01 -7.17
CA VAL A 111 -1.37 12.29 -8.56
C VAL A 111 -0.13 12.81 -9.26
N ALA A 112 0.26 12.14 -10.35
CA ALA A 112 1.38 12.56 -11.17
C ALA A 112 0.98 13.82 -11.97
N ARG A 113 1.90 14.79 -12.09
CA ARG A 113 1.64 15.99 -12.87
C ARG A 113 1.99 15.77 -14.34
N THR A 114 1.08 16.13 -15.21
CA THR A 114 1.28 16.08 -16.67
C THR A 114 2.26 17.14 -17.21
N ASN A 115 2.73 18.09 -16.40
CA ASN A 115 3.67 19.12 -16.82
C ASN A 115 5.09 18.83 -16.30
N PRO A 116 6.01 18.36 -17.17
CA PRO A 116 7.40 18.05 -16.82
C PRO A 116 8.19 19.25 -16.28
N GLN A 117 7.77 20.49 -16.55
CA GLN A 117 8.43 21.71 -16.08
C GLN A 117 8.01 22.09 -14.64
N LYS A 118 6.98 21.48 -14.10
CA LYS A 118 6.59 21.59 -12.70
C LYS A 118 6.79 20.22 -12.07
N GLU A 119 8.05 19.84 -11.93
CA GLU A 119 8.44 18.65 -11.17
C GLU A 119 7.84 18.72 -9.76
N GLY A 120 6.95 17.81 -9.50
CA GLY A 120 6.36 17.64 -8.17
C GLY A 120 5.13 16.79 -8.27
N LEU A 121 5.23 15.61 -7.70
CA LEU A 121 4.07 14.85 -7.29
C LEU A 121 3.18 15.79 -6.49
N ILE A 122 1.92 15.99 -6.93
CA ILE A 122 0.95 16.68 -6.09
C ILE A 122 0.75 15.75 -4.91
N GLN A 123 1.28 16.14 -3.77
CA GLN A 123 0.76 15.57 -2.55
C GLN A 123 -0.71 15.99 -2.50
N PRO A 124 -1.67 15.07 -2.36
CA PRO A 124 -2.97 15.48 -1.87
C PRO A 124 -2.69 16.27 -0.58
N PRO A 125 -3.33 17.44 -0.39
CA PRO A 125 -3.21 18.13 0.87
C PRO A 125 -3.55 17.10 1.97
N ASP A 126 -2.69 17.03 2.95
CA ASP A 126 -2.86 16.28 4.17
C ASP A 126 -2.95 14.76 4.01
N VAL A 127 -1.78 14.21 4.13
CA VAL A 127 -1.61 12.80 4.47
C VAL A 127 -2.42 12.54 5.74
N GLY A 128 -3.47 11.77 5.63
CA GLY A 128 -4.10 11.15 6.78
C GLY A 128 -5.57 11.46 7.00
N ILE A 129 -5.98 12.68 7.19
CA ILE A 129 -7.34 12.97 7.63
C ILE A 129 -8.19 13.49 6.49
N ARG A 130 -9.10 12.65 5.99
CA ARG A 130 -10.10 13.02 4.97
C ARG A 130 -11.33 12.14 5.14
N PRO A 131 -12.54 12.70 4.98
CA PRO A 131 -13.77 11.95 5.25
C PRO A 131 -14.08 10.89 4.20
N GLN A 132 -13.54 11.00 2.99
CA GLN A 132 -13.84 10.13 1.86
C GLN A 132 -12.59 9.78 1.06
N PRO A 133 -12.58 8.66 0.32
CA PRO A 133 -11.45 8.29 -0.54
C PRO A 133 -11.23 9.32 -1.64
N VAL A 134 -9.98 9.43 -2.08
CA VAL A 134 -9.58 10.34 -3.17
C VAL A 134 -8.97 9.51 -4.29
N LEU A 135 -9.47 9.71 -5.52
CA LEU A 135 -8.92 9.08 -6.72
C LEU A 135 -7.49 9.61 -6.97
N VAL A 136 -6.54 8.69 -7.12
CA VAL A 136 -5.11 9.01 -7.28
C VAL A 136 -4.45 8.08 -8.28
N ASP A 137 -3.27 8.45 -8.79
CA ASP A 137 -2.54 7.60 -9.74
C ASP A 137 -1.88 6.40 -9.06
N PHE A 138 -1.36 6.58 -7.86
CA PHE A 138 -0.81 5.48 -7.07
C PHE A 138 -0.90 5.74 -5.57
N VAL A 139 -0.78 4.67 -4.79
CA VAL A 139 -0.90 4.68 -3.34
C VAL A 139 0.28 3.98 -2.68
N GLY A 140 0.57 4.37 -1.46
CA GLY A 140 1.65 3.82 -0.66
C GLY A 140 1.31 3.66 0.83
N HIS A 141 2.31 3.27 1.62
CA HIS A 141 2.32 3.03 3.07
C HIS A 141 1.58 1.78 3.53
N MET A 142 0.37 1.60 3.13
CA MET A 142 -0.48 0.44 3.32
C MET A 142 -1.25 0.26 2.03
N TRP A 143 -1.39 -0.99 1.60
CA TRP A 143 -2.20 -1.33 0.44
C TRP A 143 -3.26 -2.34 0.84
N LEU A 144 -4.49 -2.17 0.36
CA LEU A 144 -5.55 -3.16 0.43
C LEU A 144 -6.21 -3.28 -0.94
N PHE A 145 -6.24 -4.50 -1.49
CA PHE A 145 -6.72 -4.75 -2.85
C PHE A 145 -7.13 -6.21 -3.04
N ARG A 146 -7.82 -6.51 -4.15
CA ARG A 146 -8.08 -7.90 -4.55
C ARG A 146 -6.79 -8.57 -5.00
N LYS A 147 -6.55 -9.78 -4.52
CA LYS A 147 -5.34 -10.57 -4.83
C LYS A 147 -5.04 -10.65 -6.33
N GLU A 148 -6.06 -10.69 -7.18
CA GLU A 148 -5.90 -10.75 -8.64
C GLU A 148 -5.13 -9.56 -9.23
N ARG A 149 -5.04 -8.41 -8.53
CA ARG A 149 -4.20 -7.28 -8.94
C ARG A 149 -2.71 -7.62 -8.98
N LEU A 150 -2.30 -8.67 -8.27
CA LEU A 150 -0.94 -9.18 -8.36
C LEU A 150 -0.64 -9.81 -9.74
N PHE A 151 -1.64 -10.37 -10.40
CA PHE A 151 -1.47 -10.84 -11.77
C PHE A 151 -1.31 -9.68 -12.77
N ASP A 152 -1.94 -8.54 -12.50
CA ASP A 152 -1.70 -7.33 -13.28
C ASP A 152 -0.28 -6.80 -13.03
N MET A 153 0.14 -6.72 -11.77
CA MET A 153 1.46 -6.27 -11.36
C MET A 153 2.58 -7.06 -12.03
N PHE A 154 2.51 -8.38 -11.99
CA PHE A 154 3.55 -9.27 -12.52
C PHE A 154 3.39 -9.62 -14.00
N ALA A 155 2.38 -9.08 -14.69
CA ALA A 155 2.28 -9.15 -16.14
C ALA A 155 3.29 -8.24 -16.86
N PHE A 156 3.84 -7.25 -16.15
CA PHE A 156 4.89 -6.38 -16.63
C PHE A 156 6.19 -6.66 -15.86
N PRO A 157 7.35 -6.72 -16.56
CA PRO A 157 8.63 -6.86 -15.88
C PRO A 157 8.90 -5.63 -14.99
N PRO A 158 9.44 -5.81 -13.78
CA PRO A 158 9.85 -4.69 -12.96
C PRO A 158 10.90 -3.82 -13.66
N VAL A 159 10.67 -2.51 -13.66
CA VAL A 159 11.61 -1.54 -14.23
C VAL A 159 12.84 -1.38 -13.33
N THR A 160 12.61 -1.46 -12.03
CA THR A 160 13.61 -1.44 -10.98
C THR A 160 13.18 -2.34 -9.83
N TYR A 161 14.15 -2.84 -9.06
CA TYR A 161 13.89 -3.64 -7.85
C TYR A 161 14.03 -2.81 -6.58
N ASP A 162 14.65 -1.63 -6.66
CA ASP A 162 15.03 -0.85 -5.50
C ASP A 162 13.93 0.10 -4.98
N THR A 163 12.92 0.42 -5.81
CA THR A 163 11.80 1.31 -5.46
C THR A 163 10.66 1.22 -6.49
N GLY A 164 9.55 1.92 -6.23
CA GLY A 164 8.47 2.11 -7.22
C GLY A 164 7.53 0.94 -7.37
N GLU A 165 7.53 0.01 -6.44
CA GLU A 165 6.58 -1.11 -6.37
C GLU A 165 5.13 -0.64 -6.22
N ASP A 166 4.94 0.47 -5.50
CA ASP A 166 3.68 1.19 -5.33
C ASP A 166 3.12 1.67 -6.68
N MET A 167 3.97 2.34 -7.48
CA MET A 167 3.64 2.78 -8.83
C MET A 167 3.44 1.58 -9.75
N HIS A 168 4.30 0.58 -9.66
CA HIS A 168 4.22 -0.62 -10.51
C HIS A 168 2.91 -1.38 -10.31
N LEU A 169 2.48 -1.60 -9.06
CA LEU A 169 1.18 -2.21 -8.75
C LEU A 169 0.01 -1.40 -9.33
N CYS A 170 -0.02 -0.10 -9.06
CA CYS A 170 -1.14 0.76 -9.45
C CYS A 170 -1.22 0.99 -10.96
N PHE A 171 -0.09 1.27 -11.59
CA PHE A 171 -0.03 1.55 -13.04
C PHE A 171 -0.30 0.31 -13.88
N SER A 172 0.22 -0.84 -13.49
CA SER A 172 -0.06 -2.11 -14.17
C SER A 172 -1.54 -2.49 -14.07
N SER A 173 -2.14 -2.31 -12.89
CA SER A 173 -3.57 -2.58 -12.68
C SER A 173 -4.46 -1.64 -13.49
N LYS A 174 -4.11 -0.35 -13.55
CA LYS A 174 -4.81 0.63 -14.38
C LYS A 174 -4.68 0.31 -15.87
N LEU A 175 -3.47 0.05 -16.35
CA LEU A 175 -3.21 -0.18 -17.76
C LEU A 175 -3.81 -1.50 -18.26
N ARG A 176 -3.74 -2.56 -17.48
CA ARG A 176 -4.19 -3.90 -17.89
C ARG A 176 -5.68 -4.15 -17.66
N SER A 177 -6.19 -3.72 -16.51
CA SER A 177 -7.55 -4.06 -16.06
C SER A 177 -8.46 -2.86 -15.82
N GLY A 178 -7.99 -1.62 -16.08
CA GLY A 178 -8.75 -0.41 -15.85
C GLY A 178 -9.00 -0.09 -14.38
N ILE A 179 -8.27 -0.72 -13.46
CA ILE A 179 -8.47 -0.58 -12.01
C ILE A 179 -7.79 0.68 -11.51
N SER A 180 -8.57 1.52 -10.84
CA SER A 180 -8.11 2.77 -10.25
C SER A 180 -7.58 2.59 -8.83
N SER A 181 -6.76 3.56 -8.40
CA SER A 181 -6.19 3.62 -7.06
C SER A 181 -6.79 4.77 -6.26
N TYR A 182 -6.96 4.57 -4.97
CA TYR A 182 -7.59 5.55 -4.09
C TYR A 182 -6.83 5.69 -2.79
N ALA A 183 -6.47 6.92 -2.44
CA ALA A 183 -6.07 7.21 -1.09
C ALA A 183 -7.29 7.08 -0.18
N ALA A 184 -7.25 6.16 0.78
CA ALA A 184 -8.39 5.83 1.64
C ALA A 184 -8.89 7.04 2.41
N GLY A 185 -10.19 7.19 2.53
CA GLY A 185 -10.81 8.12 3.46
C GLY A 185 -10.46 7.70 4.89
N GLN A 186 -9.94 8.63 5.68
CA GLN A 186 -9.53 8.39 7.06
C GLN A 186 -10.12 9.49 7.95
N ARG A 187 -10.77 9.09 9.04
CA ARG A 187 -11.40 10.01 9.97
C ARG A 187 -10.38 10.56 10.97
N SER A 188 -10.71 11.65 11.64
CA SER A 188 -9.85 12.28 12.64
C SER A 188 -9.72 11.51 13.95
N ASP A 189 -10.52 10.45 14.14
CA ASP A 189 -10.62 9.68 15.39
C ASP A 189 -9.58 8.57 15.53
N ASP A 190 -8.52 8.58 14.75
CA ASP A 190 -7.43 7.61 14.77
C ASP A 190 -7.83 6.14 14.57
N GLU A 191 -9.05 5.73 14.94
CA GLU A 191 -9.46 4.33 14.88
C GLU A 191 -9.58 3.79 13.46
N SER A 192 -9.95 4.64 12.50
CA SER A 192 -10.05 4.28 11.07
C SER A 192 -8.79 4.58 10.26
N CYS A 193 -7.75 5.11 10.90
CA CYS A 193 -6.52 5.57 10.29
C CYS A 193 -5.39 4.53 10.39
N ASP A 194 -4.35 4.71 9.58
CA ASP A 194 -3.08 3.99 9.67
C ASP A 194 -2.08 4.63 10.66
N VAL A 195 -2.48 5.37 11.56
CA VAL A 195 -2.00 6.16 12.72
C VAL A 195 -0.49 6.41 12.90
N SER A 196 0.39 5.96 12.04
CA SER A 196 1.81 5.83 12.40
C SER A 196 2.78 6.72 11.66
N MET A 197 2.35 7.40 10.63
CA MET A 197 3.24 8.15 9.74
C MET A 197 4.10 9.19 10.45
N ASN A 198 3.51 9.96 11.36
CA ASN A 198 4.23 11.03 12.05
C ASN A 198 5.17 10.52 13.14
N LYS A 199 5.01 9.27 13.56
CA LYS A 199 5.75 8.72 14.70
C LYS A 199 6.84 7.72 14.32
N TYR A 200 6.67 6.95 13.24
CA TYR A 200 7.55 5.85 12.90
C TYR A 200 8.15 5.93 11.50
N ALA A 201 7.59 6.73 10.58
CA ALA A 201 8.03 6.80 9.19
C ALA A 201 9.13 7.83 8.91
N ALA A 202 9.39 8.77 9.82
CA ALA A 202 10.37 9.85 9.64
C ALA A 202 11.70 9.52 10.32
N ASP A 203 12.27 8.35 10.06
CA ASP A 203 13.56 7.91 10.58
C ASP A 203 14.61 7.75 9.46
N GLU A 204 15.86 7.40 9.83
CA GLU A 204 16.95 7.16 8.89
C GLU A 204 16.70 6.00 7.90
N HIS A 205 15.69 5.17 8.16
CA HIS A 205 15.30 4.04 7.32
C HIS A 205 14.19 4.39 6.33
N ALA A 206 13.72 5.63 6.34
CA ALA A 206 12.67 6.08 5.43
C ALA A 206 13.13 6.00 3.96
N ALA A 207 12.41 5.22 3.16
CA ALA A 207 12.76 4.94 1.79
C ALA A 207 12.90 6.21 0.94
N TYR A 208 12.01 7.20 1.13
CA TYR A 208 12.01 8.44 0.36
C TYR A 208 13.28 9.31 0.57
N LEU A 209 14.02 9.11 1.67
CA LEU A 209 15.28 9.82 1.94
C LEU A 209 16.48 9.18 1.23
N ASN A 210 16.38 7.90 0.90
CA ASN A 210 17.52 7.09 0.47
C ASN A 210 17.43 6.60 -0.98
N MET A 211 16.34 6.90 -1.69
CA MET A 211 16.12 6.39 -3.04
C MET A 211 16.33 7.44 -4.12
N PRO A 212 17.02 7.10 -5.23
CA PRO A 212 17.16 7.97 -6.36
C PRO A 212 15.81 8.29 -7.00
N LYS A 213 15.50 9.58 -7.17
CA LYS A 213 14.27 10.03 -7.88
C LYS A 213 14.19 9.47 -9.30
N SER A 214 15.34 9.35 -9.97
CA SER A 214 15.47 8.84 -11.34
C SER A 214 14.89 7.45 -11.54
N GLU A 215 14.90 6.59 -10.53
CA GLU A 215 14.31 5.25 -10.63
C GLU A 215 12.79 5.30 -10.68
N ARG A 216 12.17 6.11 -9.83
CA ARG A 216 10.71 6.32 -9.84
C ARG A 216 10.24 6.96 -11.15
N GLU A 217 10.99 7.93 -11.67
CA GLU A 217 10.74 8.53 -12.99
C GLU A 217 10.86 7.51 -14.13
N SER A 218 11.74 6.52 -13.97
CA SER A 218 11.86 5.43 -14.95
C SER A 218 10.65 4.52 -14.95
N VAL A 219 10.05 4.23 -13.79
CA VAL A 219 8.79 3.49 -13.69
C VAL A 219 7.65 4.26 -14.37
N GLU A 220 7.53 5.55 -14.07
CA GLU A 220 6.54 6.43 -14.69
C GLU A 220 6.64 6.40 -16.22
N ARG A 221 7.84 6.68 -16.72
CA ARG A 221 8.16 6.71 -18.15
C ARG A 221 7.85 5.40 -18.86
N TYR A 222 8.17 4.27 -18.22
CA TYR A 222 7.90 2.93 -18.73
C TYR A 222 6.41 2.70 -18.98
N PHE A 223 5.55 3.07 -18.04
CA PHE A 223 4.10 2.89 -18.17
C PHE A 223 3.46 3.92 -19.10
N VAL A 224 3.90 5.18 -19.08
CA VAL A 224 3.43 6.21 -20.01
C VAL A 224 3.72 5.83 -21.47
N GLN A 225 4.89 5.28 -21.78
CA GLN A 225 5.24 4.79 -23.10
C GLN A 225 4.34 3.61 -23.56
N ARG A 226 3.63 2.97 -22.62
CA ARG A 226 2.67 1.88 -22.89
C ARG A 226 1.21 2.34 -22.89
N GLY A 227 0.98 3.64 -22.83
CA GLY A 227 -0.36 4.23 -22.91
C GLY A 227 -1.02 4.53 -21.56
N LEU A 228 -0.27 4.48 -20.44
CA LEU A 228 -0.80 4.97 -19.16
C LEU A 228 -1.11 6.47 -19.27
N THR A 229 -2.30 6.84 -18.87
CA THR A 229 -2.71 8.23 -18.68
C THR A 229 -2.91 8.54 -17.19
N PHE A 230 -2.42 9.69 -16.76
CA PHE A 230 -2.61 10.16 -15.40
C PHE A 230 -4.00 10.74 -15.17
N ILE A 231 -4.43 10.74 -13.92
CA ILE A 231 -5.73 11.24 -13.51
C ILE A 231 -5.78 12.76 -13.67
N SER A 232 -6.80 13.23 -14.38
CA SER A 232 -7.08 14.65 -14.51
C SER A 232 -7.84 15.22 -13.30
N PRO A 233 -7.76 16.53 -13.06
CA PRO A 233 -8.57 17.20 -12.03
C PRO A 233 -10.08 16.96 -12.21
N ARG A 234 -10.53 16.84 -13.46
CA ARG A 234 -11.93 16.57 -13.78
C ARG A 234 -12.36 15.19 -13.31
N GLU A 235 -11.58 14.15 -13.56
CA GLU A 235 -11.86 12.79 -13.08
C GLU A 235 -11.91 12.72 -11.54
N GLN A 236 -11.03 13.45 -10.86
CA GLN A 236 -11.05 13.54 -9.39
C GLN A 236 -12.34 14.19 -8.89
N GLN A 237 -12.77 15.27 -9.52
CA GLN A 237 -14.00 15.97 -9.16
C GLN A 237 -15.23 15.10 -9.40
N GLU A 238 -15.34 14.48 -10.57
CA GLU A 238 -16.44 13.56 -10.93
C GLU A 238 -16.53 12.37 -9.95
N PHE A 239 -15.39 11.84 -9.55
CA PHE A 239 -15.35 10.78 -8.53
C PHE A 239 -15.89 11.29 -7.17
N ALA A 240 -15.42 12.44 -6.68
CA ALA A 240 -15.83 13.01 -5.40
C ALA A 240 -17.35 13.28 -5.36
N GLU A 241 -17.92 13.82 -6.43
CA GLU A 241 -19.35 14.07 -6.56
C GLU A 241 -20.17 12.75 -6.57
N THR A 242 -19.66 11.73 -7.24
CA THR A 242 -20.29 10.42 -7.31
C THR A 242 -20.25 9.70 -5.97
N TRP A 243 -19.14 9.79 -5.25
CA TRP A 243 -18.98 9.20 -3.94
C TRP A 243 -19.96 9.79 -2.92
N THR A 244 -20.06 11.11 -2.88
CA THR A 244 -20.98 11.82 -1.97
C THR A 244 -22.45 11.42 -2.17
N LYS A 245 -22.84 10.98 -3.36
CA LYS A 245 -24.20 10.51 -3.64
C LYS A 245 -24.46 9.06 -3.20
N ARG A 246 -23.39 8.28 -2.90
CA ARG A 246 -23.50 6.86 -2.50
C ARG A 246 -23.50 6.66 -0.99
N THR A 247 -23.04 7.65 -0.25
CA THR A 247 -22.95 7.67 1.23
C THR A 247 -24.02 8.57 1.82
#